data_62a822bf2346d33da7344d9f9c5ba027
#
_entry.id   62a822bf2346d33da7344d9f9c5ba027
#
_cell.length_a   1.000
_cell.length_b   1.000
_cell.length_c   1.000
_cell.angle_alpha   90.00
_cell.angle_beta   90.00
_cell.angle_gamma   90.00
#
_symmetry.space_group_name_H-M   'P 1'
#
loop_
_entity.id
_entity.type
_entity.pdbx_description
1 polymer ?
#
loop_
_entity_poly.entity_id
_entity_poly.type
_entity_poly.pdbx_seq_one_letter_code
_entity_poly.pdbx_strand_id
1 'polypeptide(L)' 'METREKIMAAARSLFEQKGFAAATTKQISKSAGVSEITLFRHFNTKRELFEQTVKSCLHTYDIELYLKSGVTYDL' A
#
# COMPACT_ATOMS: atom_id res chain seq x y z
N MET A 1 9.92 -10.11 9.31
CA MET A 1 9.17 -9.34 8.30
C MET A 1 10.15 -8.63 7.41
N GLU A 2 10.02 -8.80 6.13
CA GLU A 2 10.91 -8.18 5.17
C GLU A 2 10.70 -6.67 5.10
N THR A 3 11.74 -5.97 4.68
CA THR A 3 11.70 -4.51 4.55
C THR A 3 10.53 -4.04 3.68
N ARG A 4 10.31 -4.70 2.56
CA ARG A 4 9.22 -4.36 1.66
C ARG A 4 7.87 -4.46 2.38
N GLU A 5 7.68 -5.50 3.15
CA GLU A 5 6.45 -5.70 3.90
C GLU A 5 6.27 -4.66 5.00
N LYS A 6 7.35 -4.28 5.67
CA LYS A 6 7.29 -3.22 6.67
C LYS A 6 6.85 -1.90 6.07
N ILE A 7 7.39 -1.58 4.90
CA ILE A 7 7.03 -0.36 4.19
C ILE A 7 5.56 -0.40 3.79
N MET A 8 5.09 -1.52 3.26
CA MET A 8 3.70 -1.66 2.85
C MET A 8 2.74 -1.57 4.03
N ALA A 9 3.10 -2.18 5.15
CA ALA A 9 2.26 -2.12 6.35
C ALA A 9 2.16 -0.69 6.86
N ALA A 10 3.27 0.03 6.91
CA ALA A 10 3.29 1.43 7.32
C ALA A 10 2.49 2.30 6.34
N ALA A 11 2.66 2.05 5.06
CA ALA A 11 1.94 2.80 4.02
C ALA A 11 0.44 2.56 4.14
N ARG A 12 0.03 1.32 4.30
CA ARG A 12 -1.39 0.99 4.47
C ARG A 12 -2.00 1.77 5.63
N SER A 13 -1.33 1.74 6.77
CA SER A 13 -1.83 2.42 7.96
C SER A 13 -1.98 3.92 7.71
N LEU A 14 -0.96 4.55 7.14
CA LEU A 14 -0.99 5.99 6.91
C LEU A 14 -1.96 6.40 5.82
N PHE A 15 -2.08 5.60 4.76
CA PHE A 15 -3.07 5.87 3.72
C PHE A 15 -4.49 5.75 4.26
N GLU A 16 -4.73 4.79 5.13
CA GLU A 16 -6.05 4.64 5.77
C GLU A 16 -6.37 5.80 6.69
N GLN A 17 -5.39 6.28 7.42
CA GLN A 17 -5.59 7.37 8.37
C GLN A 17 -5.70 8.73 7.71
N LYS A 18 -4.88 8.99 6.70
CA LYS A 18 -4.72 10.33 6.15
C LYS A 18 -5.12 10.48 4.70
N GLY A 19 -5.28 9.37 3.99
CA GLY A 19 -5.50 9.39 2.56
C GLY A 19 -4.19 9.51 1.79
N PHE A 20 -4.26 9.31 0.48
CA PHE A 20 -3.07 9.27 -0.36
C PHE A 20 -2.29 10.59 -0.33
N ALA A 21 -2.98 11.70 -0.48
CA ALA A 21 -2.31 12.98 -0.62
C ALA A 21 -1.57 13.41 0.64
N ALA A 22 -2.16 13.17 1.81
CA ALA A 22 -1.61 13.62 3.08
C ALA A 22 -0.53 12.68 3.64
N ALA A 23 -0.57 11.41 3.27
CA ALA A 23 0.44 10.45 3.73
C ALA A 23 1.71 10.64 2.90
N THR A 24 2.80 11.05 3.54
CA THR A 24 4.05 11.32 2.82
C THR A 24 4.98 10.11 2.90
N THR A 25 5.84 9.96 1.90
CA THR A 25 6.84 8.89 1.93
C THR A 25 7.81 9.05 3.08
N LYS A 26 8.04 10.28 3.50
CA LYS A 26 8.87 10.53 4.68
C LYS A 26 8.25 9.93 5.93
N GLN A 27 6.95 10.15 6.12
CA GLN A 27 6.23 9.59 7.26
C GLN A 27 6.17 8.07 7.18
N ILE A 28 5.95 7.54 5.98
CA ILE A 28 5.87 6.10 5.77
C ILE A 28 7.20 5.44 6.10
N SER A 29 8.30 5.99 5.58
CA SER A 29 9.62 5.43 5.84
C SER A 29 9.95 5.47 7.33
N LYS A 30 9.65 6.57 7.98
CA LYS A 30 9.89 6.72 9.42
C LYS A 30 9.09 5.69 10.21
N SER A 31 7.81 5.52 9.86
CA SER A 31 6.95 4.55 10.52
C SER A 31 7.45 3.12 10.30
N ALA A 32 7.98 2.84 9.13
CA ALA A 32 8.52 1.52 8.80
C ALA A 32 9.91 1.28 9.41
N GLY A 33 10.55 2.34 9.92
CA GLY A 33 11.88 2.22 10.49
C GLY A 33 12.99 2.14 9.44
N VAL A 34 12.76 2.74 8.28
CA VAL A 34 13.75 2.73 7.19
C VAL A 34 13.92 4.14 6.66
N SER A 35 14.96 4.34 5.84
CA SER A 35 15.16 5.62 5.18
C SER A 35 14.27 5.73 3.94
N GLU A 36 14.05 6.96 3.47
CA GLU A 36 13.33 7.14 2.21
C GLU A 36 14.10 6.53 1.04
N ILE A 37 15.43 6.52 1.11
CA ILE A 37 16.24 5.88 0.08
C ILE A 37 15.87 4.40 -0.01
N THR A 38 15.77 3.73 1.12
CA THR A 38 15.38 2.32 1.17
C THR A 38 13.96 2.13 0.65
N LEU A 39 13.05 3.01 1.03
CA LEU A 39 11.67 2.95 0.54
C LEU A 39 11.65 3.02 -0.98
N PHE A 40 12.39 3.97 -1.56
CA PHE A 40 12.38 4.15 -3.01
C PHE A 40 13.18 3.10 -3.76
N ARG A 41 13.97 2.30 -3.07
CA ARG A 41 14.58 1.12 -3.68
C ARG A 41 13.56 0.03 -3.95
N HIS A 42 12.53 -0.04 -3.12
CA HIS A 42 11.49 -1.04 -3.27
C HIS A 42 10.32 -0.55 -4.12
N PHE A 43 10.05 0.74 -4.09
CA PHE A 43 8.92 1.34 -4.80
C PHE A 43 9.40 2.61 -5.48
N ASN A 44 9.30 2.65 -6.80
CA ASN A 44 9.85 3.77 -7.56
C ASN A 44 9.17 5.10 -7.27
N THR A 45 7.87 5.05 -6.98
CA THR A 45 7.09 6.25 -6.71
C THR A 45 6.12 5.98 -5.57
N LYS A 46 5.60 7.06 -4.99
CA LYS A 46 4.54 6.96 -3.97
C LYS A 46 3.31 6.29 -4.55
N ARG A 47 2.99 6.58 -5.81
CA ARG A 47 1.85 5.98 -6.47
C ARG A 47 2.02 4.47 -6.62
N GLU A 48 3.21 4.03 -7.00
CA GLU A 48 3.47 2.59 -7.09
C GLU A 48 3.31 1.94 -5.73
N LEU A 49 3.83 2.58 -4.68
CA LEU A 49 3.66 2.09 -3.32
C LEU A 49 2.18 1.95 -2.97
N PHE A 50 1.39 2.96 -3.31
CA PHE A 50 -0.04 2.94 -3.05
C PHE A 50 -0.71 1.79 -3.81
N GLU A 51 -0.39 1.64 -5.08
CA GLU A 51 -0.96 0.57 -5.90
C GLU A 51 -0.62 -0.81 -5.36
N GLN A 52 0.62 -1.02 -4.95
CA GLN A 52 1.03 -2.29 -4.37
C GLN A 52 0.33 -2.55 -3.03
N THR A 53 0.15 -1.50 -2.26
CA THR A 53 -0.53 -1.60 -0.97
C THR A 53 -2.00 -1.97 -1.18
N VAL A 54 -2.66 -1.35 -2.14
CA VAL A 54 -4.05 -1.66 -2.47
C VAL A 54 -4.17 -3.11 -2.95
N LYS A 55 -3.27 -3.56 -3.82
CA LYS A 55 -3.28 -4.94 -4.29
C LYS A 55 -3.12 -5.93 -3.13
N SER A 56 -2.28 -5.59 -2.18
CA SER A 56 -2.07 -6.41 -1.00
C SER A 56 -3.33 -6.48 -0.13
N CYS A 57 -4.07 -5.37 -0.05
CA CYS A 57 -5.32 -5.32 0.70
C CYS A 57 -6.44 -6.08 0.00
N LEU A 58 -6.44 -6.07 -1.34
CA LEU A 58 -7.39 -6.83 -2.15
C LEU A 58 -6.91 -8.27 -2.27
N HIS A 59 -6.68 -8.87 -1.13
CA HIS A 59 -6.21 -10.23 -1.09
C HIS A 59 -7.31 -11.19 -1.52
N THR A 60 -6.97 -12.47 -1.62
CA THR A 60 -7.87 -13.52 -2.10
C THR A 60 -9.29 -13.41 -1.55
N TYR A 61 -9.40 -13.10 -0.28
CA TYR A 61 -10.71 -12.95 0.37
C TYR A 61 -11.56 -11.88 -0.28
N ASP A 62 -10.98 -10.70 -0.46
CA ASP A 62 -11.72 -9.57 -1.03
C ASP A 62 -12.08 -9.81 -2.48
N ILE A 63 -11.18 -10.42 -3.22
CA ILE A 63 -11.41 -10.74 -4.62
C ILE A 63 -12.53 -11.77 -4.75
N GLU A 64 -12.53 -12.79 -3.91
CA GLU A 64 -13.57 -13.80 -3.93
C GLU A 64 -14.93 -13.22 -3.57
N LEU A 65 -14.98 -12.38 -2.55
CA LEU A 65 -16.20 -11.73 -2.13
C LEU A 65 -16.75 -10.87 -3.26
N TYR A 66 -15.85 -10.14 -3.90
CA TYR A 66 -16.18 -9.29 -5.02
C TYR A 66 -16.75 -10.08 -6.19
N LEU A 67 -16.11 -11.18 -6.54
CA LEU A 67 -16.57 -12.04 -7.62
C LEU A 67 -17.90 -12.70 -7.30
N LYS A 68 -18.09 -13.10 -6.04
CA LYS A 68 -19.34 -13.72 -5.60
C LYS A 68 -20.51 -12.76 -5.67
N SER A 69 -20.28 -11.49 -5.48
CA SER A 69 -21.34 -10.48 -5.51
C SER A 69 -21.85 -10.24 -6.91
N GLY A 70 -21.16 -10.75 -7.92
CA GLY A 70 -21.53 -10.56 -9.31
C GLY A 70 -21.26 -9.15 -9.82
N VAL A 71 -20.56 -8.37 -9.04
CA VAL A 71 -20.21 -7.02 -9.48
C VAL A 71 -19.13 -7.13 -10.53
N THR A 72 -19.41 -6.59 -11.69
CA THR A 72 -18.41 -6.50 -12.75
C THR A 72 -18.10 -5.04 -12.97
N TYR A 73 -16.84 -4.72 -12.97
CA TYR A 73 -16.42 -3.39 -13.36
C TYR A 73 -16.04 -3.44 -14.81
N ASP A 74 -16.70 -2.63 -15.58
CA ASP A 74 -16.29 -2.42 -16.93
C ASP A 74 -15.09 -1.49 -16.90
N LEU A 75 -13.98 -2.08 -17.08
CA LEU A 75 -12.76 -1.30 -17.13
C LEU A 75 -12.50 -0.82 -18.53
#